data_00056d338fbb0e20d75d25b9ed18aa84
#
_entry.id   00056d338fbb0e20d75d25b9ed18aa84
#
_cell.length_a   1.000
_cell.length_b   1.000
_cell.length_c   1.000
_cell.angle_alpha   90.00
_cell.angle_beta   90.00
_cell.angle_gamma   90.00
#
_symmetry.space_group_name_H-M   'P 1'
#
loop_
_entity.id
_entity.type
_entity.pdbx_description
1 polymer ?
#
loop_
_entity_poly.entity_id
_entity_poly.type
_entity_poly.pdbx_seq_one_letter_code
_entity_poly.pdbx_strand_id
1 'polypeptide(L)'
;MSTPSVIDAISAGQVSLRNEPVQARSTARLAALMDAAAAVVDEIGYERLTTAMVAERAGASIGTVYRYFPDRIAVLQALGARNLERALSRVTEEAANVKH
;
A
#
# COMPACT_ATOMS: atom_id res chain seq x y z
N MET A 1 -22.11 28.22 -12.01
CA MET A 1 -21.66 27.86 -11.81
C MET A 1 -21.10 27.83 -11.03
N SER A 2 -21.30 28.17 -10.59
CA SER A 2 -20.48 28.08 -9.59
C SER A 2 -20.42 26.77 -8.96
N THR A 3 -21.45 26.11 -8.89
CA THR A 3 -21.45 24.78 -8.36
C THR A 3 -20.51 23.89 -9.07
N PRO A 4 -20.53 23.86 -10.37
CA PRO A 4 -19.51 23.09 -11.06
C PRO A 4 -18.14 23.58 -10.71
N SER A 5 -18.02 24.85 -10.52
CA SER A 5 -16.75 25.39 -10.16
C SER A 5 -16.26 24.87 -8.82
N VAL A 6 -17.16 24.82 -7.87
CA VAL A 6 -16.81 24.29 -6.56
C VAL A 6 -16.47 22.81 -6.65
N ILE A 7 -17.29 22.09 -7.35
CA ILE A 7 -17.06 20.67 -7.51
C ILE A 7 -15.79 20.44 -8.29
N ASP A 8 -15.57 21.23 -9.30
CA ASP A 8 -14.35 21.11 -10.07
C ASP A 8 -13.13 21.42 -9.22
N ALA A 9 -13.22 22.42 -8.40
CA ALA A 9 -12.12 22.76 -7.54
C ALA A 9 -11.80 21.60 -6.60
N ILE A 10 -12.83 21.01 -6.07
CA ILE A 10 -12.65 19.87 -5.17
C ILE A 10 -12.12 18.69 -5.95
N SER A 11 -12.78 18.41 -7.06
CA SER A 11 -12.41 17.25 -7.86
C SER A 11 -11.08 17.45 -8.53
N ALA A 12 -10.82 18.66 -8.98
CA ALA A 12 -9.60 18.94 -9.69
C ALA A 12 -8.42 18.98 -8.79
N GLY A 13 -8.66 18.96 -7.50
CA GLY A 13 -7.54 18.74 -6.68
C GLY A 13 -7.08 19.88 -5.85
N GLN A 14 -7.85 20.93 -5.70
CA GLN A 14 -7.44 21.92 -4.76
C GLN A 14 -7.39 21.33 -3.37
N VAL A 15 -8.38 20.54 -3.04
CA VAL A 15 -8.37 19.81 -1.78
C VAL A 15 -7.30 18.76 -1.81
N SER A 16 -7.16 18.09 -2.92
CA SER A 16 -6.13 17.07 -3.07
C SER A 16 -4.74 17.65 -2.91
N LEU A 17 -4.53 18.83 -3.47
CA LEU A 17 -3.22 19.45 -3.37
C LEU A 17 -2.83 19.73 -1.93
N ARG A 18 -3.81 20.12 -1.12
CA ARG A 18 -3.51 20.33 0.29
C ARG A 18 -3.15 19.07 1.00
N ASN A 19 -3.86 17.99 0.66
CA ASN A 19 -3.68 16.73 1.36
C ASN A 19 -2.63 15.85 0.75
N GLU A 20 -2.25 16.15 -0.47
CA GLU A 20 -1.36 15.32 -1.23
C GLU A 20 -0.05 14.99 -0.52
N PRO A 21 0.65 15.94 0.09
CA PRO A 21 1.89 15.59 0.76
C PRO A 21 1.69 14.60 1.91
N VAL A 22 0.59 14.77 2.64
CA VAL A 22 0.30 13.86 3.74
C VAL A 22 -0.03 12.48 3.21
N GLN A 23 -0.85 12.42 2.18
CA GLN A 23 -1.20 11.14 1.57
C GLN A 23 0.01 10.48 0.96
N ALA A 24 0.85 11.25 0.30
CA ALA A 24 2.04 10.68 -0.31
C ALA A 24 2.96 10.06 0.73
N ARG A 25 3.14 10.73 1.86
CA ARG A 25 3.97 10.19 2.92
C ARG A 25 3.37 8.93 3.52
N SER A 26 2.07 8.96 3.73
CA SER A 26 1.37 7.82 4.30
C SER A 26 1.44 6.63 3.35
N THR A 27 1.23 6.88 2.07
CA THR A 27 1.31 5.84 1.07
C THR A 27 2.72 5.26 0.96
N ALA A 28 3.72 6.14 1.00
CA ALA A 28 5.10 5.69 0.92
C ALA A 28 5.47 4.86 2.14
N ARG A 29 5.00 5.26 3.30
CA ARG A 29 5.27 4.53 4.52
C ARG A 29 4.60 3.16 4.51
N LEU A 30 3.35 3.12 4.06
CA LEU A 30 2.64 1.86 3.93
C LEU A 30 3.37 0.94 2.96
N ALA A 31 3.80 1.47 1.83
CA ALA A 31 4.53 0.68 0.85
C ALA A 31 5.83 0.13 1.43
N ALA A 32 6.53 0.94 2.21
CA ALA A 32 7.78 0.50 2.83
C ALA A 32 7.52 -0.64 3.82
N LEU A 33 6.44 -0.53 4.60
CA LEU A 33 6.08 -1.60 5.53
C LEU A 33 5.72 -2.88 4.78
N MET A 34 5.01 -2.75 3.68
CA MET A 34 4.63 -3.91 2.88
C MET A 34 5.82 -4.55 2.21
N ASP A 35 6.75 -3.74 1.72
CA ASP A 35 7.99 -4.27 1.15
C ASP A 35 8.79 -5.01 2.20
N ALA A 36 8.85 -4.45 3.41
CA ALA A 36 9.56 -5.10 4.51
C ALA A 36 8.90 -6.44 4.85
N ALA A 37 7.57 -6.45 4.92
CA ALA A 37 6.84 -7.66 5.22
C ALA A 37 7.07 -8.72 4.15
N ALA A 38 7.03 -8.32 2.88
CA ALA A 38 7.27 -9.24 1.79
C ALA A 38 8.68 -9.84 1.86
N ALA A 39 9.65 -9.02 2.21
CA ALA A 39 11.03 -9.50 2.34
C ALA A 39 11.15 -10.52 3.47
N VAL A 40 10.48 -10.26 4.60
CA VAL A 40 10.49 -11.21 5.72
C VAL A 40 9.85 -12.52 5.30
N VAL A 41 8.71 -12.44 4.60
CA VAL A 41 8.04 -13.65 4.14
C VAL A 41 8.92 -14.45 3.19
N ASP A 42 9.62 -13.77 2.31
CA ASP A 42 10.53 -14.43 1.37
C ASP A 42 11.65 -15.16 2.11
N GLU A 43 12.10 -14.60 3.22
CA GLU A 43 13.21 -15.17 3.96
C GLU A 43 12.80 -16.31 4.87
N ILE A 44 11.69 -16.16 5.58
CA ILE A 44 11.32 -17.12 6.62
C ILE A 44 9.90 -17.67 6.50
N GLY A 45 9.13 -17.20 5.53
CA GLY A 45 7.79 -17.72 5.30
C GLY A 45 6.71 -16.97 6.07
N TYR A 46 5.48 -17.17 5.63
CA TYR A 46 4.33 -16.50 6.24
C TYR A 46 4.12 -16.87 7.69
N GLU A 47 4.41 -18.13 8.02
CA GLU A 47 4.11 -18.64 9.35
C GLU A 47 4.94 -17.99 10.43
N ARG A 48 6.13 -17.54 10.09
CA ARG A 48 7.05 -16.97 11.06
C ARG A 48 7.00 -15.45 11.12
N LEU A 49 6.27 -14.83 10.23
CA LEU A 49 6.18 -13.38 10.17
C LEU A 49 5.53 -12.82 11.43
N THR A 50 6.15 -11.80 12.01
CA THR A 50 5.57 -11.05 13.12
C THR A 50 5.61 -9.56 12.81
N THR A 51 4.75 -8.80 13.47
CA THR A 51 4.74 -7.35 13.28
C THR A 51 6.06 -6.72 13.72
N ALA A 52 6.69 -7.28 14.75
CA ALA A 52 7.98 -6.79 15.21
C ALA A 52 9.05 -6.94 14.12
N MET A 53 9.03 -8.04 13.40
CA MET A 53 9.97 -8.26 12.30
C MET A 53 9.75 -7.25 11.18
N VAL A 54 8.49 -6.93 10.89
CA VAL A 54 8.19 -5.92 9.90
C VAL A 54 8.76 -4.58 10.32
N ALA A 55 8.54 -4.20 11.57
CA ALA A 55 9.04 -2.94 12.09
C ALA A 55 10.55 -2.87 11.97
N GLU A 56 11.23 -3.90 12.40
CA GLU A 56 12.67 -3.96 12.36
C GLU A 56 13.19 -3.86 10.94
N ARG A 57 12.60 -4.64 10.05
CA ARG A 57 13.06 -4.67 8.66
C ARG A 57 12.82 -3.33 7.96
N ALA A 58 11.72 -2.65 8.30
CA ALA A 58 11.38 -1.37 7.69
C ALA A 58 12.11 -0.21 8.34
N GLY A 59 12.79 -0.44 9.45
CA GLY A 59 13.41 0.65 10.18
C GLY A 59 12.39 1.55 10.84
N ALA A 60 11.26 0.99 11.24
CA ALA A 60 10.16 1.74 11.82
C ALA A 60 9.91 1.26 13.25
N SER A 61 9.18 2.05 14.02
CA SER A 61 8.80 1.62 15.36
C SER A 61 7.62 0.66 15.28
N ILE A 62 7.48 -0.16 16.31
CA ILE A 62 6.34 -1.08 16.35
C ILE A 62 5.03 -0.30 16.39
N GLY A 63 5.01 0.85 17.03
CA GLY A 63 3.82 1.69 17.06
C GLY A 63 3.41 2.16 15.67
N THR A 64 4.40 2.43 14.82
CA THR A 64 4.12 2.81 13.45
C THR A 64 3.45 1.66 12.71
N VAL A 65 3.97 0.44 12.90
CA VAL A 65 3.37 -0.73 12.26
C VAL A 65 1.93 -0.89 12.71
N TYR A 66 1.67 -0.76 14.02
CA TYR A 66 0.32 -0.94 14.55
C TYR A 66 -0.68 0.11 14.06
N ARG A 67 -0.19 1.26 13.61
CA ARG A 67 -1.09 2.23 13.01
C ARG A 67 -1.71 1.71 11.73
N TYR A 68 -0.97 0.94 10.97
CA TYR A 68 -1.41 0.43 9.68
C TYR A 68 -1.95 -0.99 9.80
N PHE A 69 -1.34 -1.80 10.66
CA PHE A 69 -1.67 -3.21 10.80
C PHE A 69 -1.79 -3.54 12.28
N PRO A 70 -3.01 -3.72 12.77
CA PRO A 70 -3.20 -3.96 14.20
C PRO A 70 -2.63 -5.30 14.65
N ASP A 71 -2.48 -6.26 13.73
CA ASP A 71 -1.91 -7.55 14.08
C ASP A 71 -1.28 -8.17 12.84
N ARG A 72 -0.70 -9.35 13.02
CA ARG A 72 -0.01 -10.02 11.91
C ARG A 72 -1.00 -10.46 10.83
N ILE A 73 -2.22 -10.77 11.19
CA ILE A 73 -3.23 -11.18 10.22
C ILE A 73 -3.49 -10.05 9.23
N ALA A 74 -3.57 -8.82 9.73
CA ALA A 74 -3.77 -7.66 8.87
C ALA A 74 -2.61 -7.51 7.87
N VAL A 75 -1.39 -7.76 8.31
CA VAL A 75 -0.23 -7.71 7.41
C VAL A 75 -0.37 -8.76 6.32
N LEU A 76 -0.73 -9.97 6.70
CA LEU A 76 -0.86 -11.06 5.73
C LEU A 76 -1.96 -10.78 4.73
N GLN A 77 -3.08 -10.24 5.20
CA GLN A 77 -4.19 -9.90 4.32
C GLN A 77 -3.77 -8.83 3.32
N ALA A 78 -3.04 -7.83 3.78
CA ALA A 78 -2.57 -6.77 2.91
C ALA A 78 -1.60 -7.29 1.86
N LEU A 79 -0.71 -8.19 2.26
CA LEU A 79 0.21 -8.79 1.31
C LEU A 79 -0.52 -9.61 0.27
N GLY A 80 -1.53 -10.36 0.68
CA GLY A 80 -2.32 -11.15 -0.24
C GLY A 80 -3.04 -10.28 -1.25
N ALA A 81 -3.64 -9.18 -0.79
CA ALA A 81 -4.34 -8.27 -1.68
C ALA A 81 -3.38 -7.61 -2.66
N ARG A 82 -2.20 -7.21 -2.19
CA ARG A 82 -1.19 -6.60 -3.04
C ARG A 82 -0.70 -7.57 -4.11
N ASN A 83 -0.48 -8.82 -3.73
CA ASN A 83 -0.02 -9.84 -4.67
C ASN A 83 -1.07 -10.15 -5.71
N LEU A 84 -2.33 -10.22 -5.29
CA LEU A 84 -3.42 -10.44 -6.21
C LEU A 84 -3.53 -9.32 -7.22
N GLU A 85 -3.43 -8.10 -6.75
CA GLU A 85 -3.49 -6.92 -7.60
C GLU A 85 -2.40 -6.96 -8.66
N ARG A 86 -1.19 -7.30 -8.25
CA ARG A 86 -0.07 -7.39 -9.16
C ARG A 86 -0.26 -8.51 -10.17
N ALA A 87 -0.82 -9.63 -9.74
CA ALA A 87 -1.09 -10.73 -10.63
C ALA A 87 -2.13 -10.36 -11.68
N LEU A 88 -3.18 -9.67 -11.26
CA LEU A 88 -4.22 -9.24 -12.19
C LEU A 88 -3.68 -8.23 -13.19
N SER A 89 -2.85 -7.32 -12.76
CA SER A 89 -2.22 -6.37 -13.67
C SER A 89 -1.39 -7.07 -14.73
N ARG A 90 -0.65 -8.07 -14.30
CA ARG A 90 0.20 -8.82 -15.21
C ARG A 90 -0.62 -9.56 -16.24
N VAL A 91 -1.70 -10.19 -15.81
CA VAL A 91 -2.60 -10.91 -16.71
C VAL A 91 -3.19 -9.94 -17.72
N THR A 92 -3.61 -8.77 -17.26
CA THR A 92 -4.18 -7.77 -18.14
C THR A 92 -3.17 -7.33 -19.20
N GLU A 93 -1.94 -7.12 -18.79
CA GLU A 93 -0.88 -6.72 -19.71
C GLU A 93 -0.62 -7.80 -20.74
N GLU A 94 -0.57 -9.03 -20.30
CA GLU A 94 -0.32 -10.14 -21.21
C GLU A 94 -1.46 -10.31 -22.21
N ALA A 95 -2.69 -10.14 -21.74
CA ALA A 95 -3.84 -10.22 -22.61
C ALA A 95 -3.79 -9.12 -23.67
N ALA A 96 -3.41 -7.92 -23.25
CA ALA A 96 -3.29 -6.80 -24.19
C ALA A 96 -2.21 -7.08 -25.23
N ASN A 97 -1.11 -7.66 -24.82
CA ASN A 97 -0.02 -7.97 -25.73
C ASN A 97 -0.40 -9.05 -26.72
N VAL A 98 -1.17 -10.02 -26.26
CA VAL A 98 -1.56 -11.11 -27.11
C VAL A 98 -2.46 -10.65 -28.25
N LYS A 99 -3.22 -9.60 -28.03
CA LYS A 99 -4.11 -9.09 -29.05
C LYS A 99 -3.36 -8.51 -30.25
N HIS A 100 -2.14 -8.18 -30.10
CA HIS A 100 -1.36 -7.61 -31.17
C HIS A 100 -0.56 -8.71 -31.85
#